data_61884b13a2e70435996b0c3d0056862f
#
_entry.id   61884b13a2e70435996b0c3d0056862f
#
_cell.length_a   1.000
_cell.length_b   1.000
_cell.length_c   1.000
_cell.angle_alpha   90.00
_cell.angle_beta   90.00
_cell.angle_gamma   90.00
#
_symmetry.space_group_name_H-M   'P 1'
#
loop_
_entity.id
_entity.type
_entity.pdbx_description
1 polymer ?
#
loop_
_entity_poly.entity_id
_entity_poly.type
_entity_poly.pdbx_seq_one_letter_code
_entity_poly.pdbx_strand_id
1 'polypeptide(L)'
;MLFRSPDSPIRDARDLADRLRKDATSVSFAYATARGNHNHVIIGMLMKAAGADPRRARAIVYNAGSEATTAALGGHVDVGVVAPANVIPLLAAGKIRVLGVAAPQRQGGAFATVPTLREQGVNAMYFSWRGFMGPKGLTPAQLAFWDRSFAQLVKAPEWKQDVERNAWSEVFMNSAQTVRHLEHETDTLQKLLTELGVAVRGTST
;
A
#
# COMPACT_ATOMS: atom_id res chain seq x y z
N MET A 1 -0.28 0.00 4.64
CA MET A 1 -0.39 0.34 6.08
C MET A 1 0.98 0.20 6.71
N LEU A 2 1.31 1.10 7.63
CA LEU A 2 2.55 1.09 8.41
C LEU A 2 2.23 0.74 9.87
N PHE A 3 2.96 -0.17 10.46
CA PHE A 3 2.81 -0.58 11.87
C PHE A 3 4.16 -0.90 12.51
N ARG A 4 4.17 -0.99 13.81
CA ARG A 4 5.32 -1.31 14.64
C ARG A 4 4.96 -2.19 15.84
N SER A 5 5.97 -2.74 16.51
CA SER A 5 5.81 -3.38 17.82
C SER A 5 5.32 -2.37 18.88
N PRO A 6 4.60 -2.78 19.91
CA PRO A 6 4.16 -1.90 20.99
C PRO A 6 5.31 -1.15 21.68
N ASP A 7 6.47 -1.81 21.84
CA ASP A 7 7.63 -1.30 22.56
C ASP A 7 8.54 -0.39 21.72
N SER A 8 8.27 -0.24 20.41
CA SER A 8 9.05 0.63 19.54
C SER A 8 8.95 2.10 19.98
N PRO A 9 10.05 2.87 19.97
CA PRO A 9 10.06 4.28 20.34
C PRO A 9 9.41 5.19 19.30
N ILE A 10 9.05 4.69 18.12
CA ILE A 10 8.39 5.47 17.06
C ILE A 10 6.94 5.69 17.48
N ARG A 11 6.53 6.93 17.67
CA ARG A 11 5.22 7.29 18.22
C ARG A 11 4.11 7.27 17.18
N ASP A 12 4.34 7.92 16.04
CA ASP A 12 3.38 8.16 14.97
C ASP A 12 4.11 8.36 13.63
N ALA A 13 3.36 8.66 12.54
CA ALA A 13 3.96 8.85 11.22
C ALA A 13 4.78 10.15 11.12
N ARG A 14 4.48 11.16 11.91
CA ARG A 14 5.27 12.41 11.96
C ARG A 14 6.64 12.15 12.60
N ASP A 15 6.66 11.48 13.75
CA ASP A 15 7.92 11.09 14.42
C ASP A 15 8.77 10.20 13.49
N LEU A 16 8.13 9.28 12.77
CA LEU A 16 8.79 8.45 11.76
C LEU A 16 9.43 9.31 10.65
N ALA A 17 8.68 10.26 10.08
CA ALA A 17 9.20 11.15 9.05
C ALA A 17 10.33 12.06 9.57
N ASP A 18 10.25 12.55 10.81
CA ASP A 18 11.27 13.38 11.41
C ASP A 18 12.59 12.61 11.65
N ARG A 19 12.50 11.33 12.02
CA ARG A 19 13.67 10.44 12.13
C ARG A 19 14.34 10.24 10.77
N LEU A 20 13.56 9.91 9.74
CA LEU A 20 14.04 9.72 8.37
C LEU A 20 14.66 11.00 7.78
N ARG A 21 14.12 12.18 8.14
CA ARG A 21 14.67 13.47 7.73
C ARG A 21 16.06 13.72 8.33
N LYS A 22 16.24 13.35 9.60
CA LYS A 22 17.54 13.48 10.31
C LYS A 22 18.56 12.49 9.77
N ASP A 23 18.15 11.24 9.60
CA ASP A 23 18.98 10.18 9.02
C ASP A 23 18.09 9.20 8.25
N ALA A 24 18.26 9.18 6.93
CA ALA A 24 17.54 8.31 6.01
C ALA A 24 17.69 6.81 6.32
N THR A 25 18.72 6.42 7.07
CA THR A 25 19.02 5.02 7.43
C THR A 25 18.61 4.66 8.85
N SER A 26 18.09 5.61 9.63
CA SER A 26 17.75 5.44 11.05
C SER A 26 16.61 4.47 11.32
N VAL A 27 15.80 4.15 10.32
CA VAL A 27 14.65 3.25 10.43
C VAL A 27 14.73 2.15 9.39
N SER A 28 14.52 0.91 9.84
CA SER A 28 14.43 -0.27 8.99
C SER A 28 12.97 -0.65 8.74
N PHE A 29 12.68 -1.06 7.50
CA PHE A 29 11.36 -1.44 7.05
C PHE A 29 11.31 -2.91 6.62
N ALA A 30 10.27 -3.65 7.04
CA ALA A 30 9.92 -4.95 6.47
C ALA A 30 8.72 -4.80 5.54
N TYR A 31 8.79 -5.42 4.38
CA TYR A 31 7.67 -5.54 3.45
C TYR A 31 7.74 -6.87 2.71
N ALA A 32 6.66 -7.26 2.01
CA ALA A 32 6.58 -8.59 1.42
C ALA A 32 6.50 -8.56 -0.10
N THR A 33 6.84 -9.68 -0.65
CA THR A 33 6.76 -10.28 -1.99
C THR A 33 7.86 -9.85 -2.95
N ALA A 34 8.01 -8.58 -3.31
CA ALA A 34 8.99 -8.20 -4.33
C ALA A 34 9.41 -6.73 -4.20
N ARG A 35 10.63 -6.43 -4.65
CA ARG A 35 11.08 -5.05 -4.83
C ARG A 35 10.23 -4.37 -5.91
N GLY A 36 9.87 -3.11 -5.67
CA GLY A 36 9.05 -2.33 -6.58
C GLY A 36 7.54 -2.54 -6.44
N ASN A 37 7.08 -3.43 -5.56
CA ASN A 37 5.65 -3.57 -5.30
C ASN A 37 5.09 -2.36 -4.54
N HIS A 38 3.77 -2.31 -4.36
CA HIS A 38 3.06 -1.21 -3.71
C HIS A 38 3.56 -0.88 -2.29
N ASN A 39 4.03 -1.87 -1.51
CA ASN A 39 4.57 -1.63 -0.18
C ASN A 39 5.93 -0.92 -0.26
N HIS A 40 6.80 -1.32 -1.20
CA HIS A 40 8.06 -0.64 -1.46
C HIS A 40 7.85 0.79 -1.99
N VAL A 41 6.86 0.97 -2.85
CA VAL A 41 6.41 2.29 -3.34
C VAL A 41 5.98 3.19 -2.18
N ILE A 42 5.20 2.69 -1.23
CA ILE A 42 4.80 3.44 -0.03
C ILE A 42 6.02 3.87 0.80
N ILE A 43 7.01 2.99 0.98
CA ILE A 43 8.26 3.34 1.68
C ILE A 43 8.98 4.49 0.94
N GLY A 44 9.10 4.39 -0.39
CA GLY A 44 9.71 5.44 -1.19
C GLY A 44 9.00 6.79 -1.10
N MET A 45 7.67 6.77 -1.15
CA MET A 45 6.86 7.98 -0.98
C MET A 45 7.01 8.59 0.43
N LEU A 46 7.08 7.75 1.46
CA LEU A 46 7.34 8.18 2.84
C LEU A 46 8.72 8.86 2.95
N MET A 47 9.76 8.26 2.37
CA MET A 47 11.10 8.85 2.33
C MET A 47 11.09 10.22 1.65
N LYS A 48 10.45 10.34 0.49
CA LYS A 48 10.29 11.63 -0.22
C LYS A 48 9.53 12.66 0.62
N ALA A 49 8.43 12.26 1.25
CA ALA A 49 7.66 13.15 2.12
C ALA A 49 8.45 13.61 3.35
N ALA A 50 9.39 12.80 3.81
CA ALA A 50 10.34 13.15 4.86
C ALA A 50 11.51 14.04 4.36
N GLY A 51 11.66 14.26 3.03
CA GLY A 51 12.82 14.97 2.45
C GLY A 51 14.09 14.12 2.42
N ALA A 52 13.98 12.79 2.51
CA ALA A 52 15.07 11.84 2.47
C ALA A 52 15.21 11.17 1.09
N ASP A 53 16.42 10.75 0.71
CA ASP A 53 16.66 10.00 -0.53
C ASP A 53 16.03 8.59 -0.41
N PRO A 54 15.04 8.24 -1.28
CA PRO A 54 14.38 6.93 -1.25
C PRO A 54 15.33 5.74 -1.42
N ARG A 55 16.46 5.92 -2.13
CA ARG A 55 17.46 4.86 -2.37
C ARG A 55 18.20 4.47 -1.10
N ARG A 56 18.20 5.33 -0.09
CA ARG A 56 18.83 5.09 1.20
C ARG A 56 17.94 4.36 2.20
N ALA A 57 16.69 4.05 1.84
CA ALA A 57 15.78 3.30 2.70
C ALA A 57 16.34 1.91 3.05
N ARG A 58 16.42 1.60 4.33
CA ARG A 58 16.73 0.25 4.82
C ARG A 58 15.49 -0.64 4.72
N ALA A 59 15.13 -1.01 3.49
CA ALA A 59 13.92 -1.77 3.18
C ALA A 59 14.26 -3.23 2.88
N ILE A 60 13.78 -4.15 3.73
CA ILE A 60 14.06 -5.58 3.69
C ILE A 60 12.82 -6.28 3.14
N VAL A 61 12.98 -7.03 2.04
CA VAL A 61 11.91 -7.80 1.42
C VAL A 61 11.84 -9.21 2.03
N TYR A 62 10.62 -9.65 2.34
CA TYR A 62 10.29 -11.00 2.79
C TYR A 62 9.40 -11.71 1.77
N ASN A 63 9.32 -13.04 1.79
CA ASN A 63 8.49 -13.79 0.84
C ASN A 63 6.99 -13.59 1.08
N ALA A 64 6.57 -13.41 2.33
CA ALA A 64 5.17 -13.27 2.72
C ALA A 64 4.95 -12.12 3.71
N GLY A 65 3.72 -11.58 3.72
CA GLY A 65 3.32 -10.53 4.67
C GLY A 65 3.39 -10.98 6.13
N SER A 66 3.16 -12.26 6.39
CA SER A 66 3.30 -12.86 7.73
C SER A 66 4.74 -12.84 8.22
N GLU A 67 5.72 -13.14 7.35
CA GLU A 67 7.15 -13.08 7.69
C GLU A 67 7.59 -11.64 8.00
N ALA A 68 7.21 -10.68 7.15
CA ALA A 68 7.48 -9.26 7.39
C ALA A 68 6.85 -8.77 8.70
N THR A 69 5.65 -9.26 9.02
CA THR A 69 4.96 -8.95 10.27
C THR A 69 5.69 -9.53 11.47
N THR A 70 6.11 -10.80 11.39
CA THR A 70 6.88 -11.46 12.46
C THR A 70 8.21 -10.76 12.72
N ALA A 71 8.91 -10.33 11.67
CA ALA A 71 10.15 -9.58 11.80
C ALA A 71 9.96 -8.23 12.53
N ALA A 72 8.86 -7.52 12.24
CA ALA A 72 8.54 -6.28 12.93
C ALA A 72 8.11 -6.51 14.40
N LEU A 73 7.38 -7.59 14.68
CA LEU A 73 6.99 -7.97 16.05
C LEU A 73 8.21 -8.36 16.90
N GLY A 74 9.15 -9.10 16.30
CA GLY A 74 10.37 -9.53 16.96
C GLY A 74 11.43 -8.45 17.12
N GLY A 75 11.17 -7.22 16.65
CA GLY A 75 12.14 -6.12 16.73
C GLY A 75 13.33 -6.25 15.78
N HIS A 76 13.28 -7.18 14.82
CA HIS A 76 14.32 -7.33 13.78
C HIS A 76 14.31 -6.18 12.77
N VAL A 77 13.19 -5.50 12.66
CA VAL A 77 12.98 -4.25 11.90
C VAL A 77 12.07 -3.31 12.69
N ASP A 78 12.19 -2.03 12.45
CA ASP A 78 11.46 -1.00 13.20
C ASP A 78 10.00 -0.87 12.76
N VAL A 79 9.72 -1.00 11.46
CA VAL A 79 8.40 -0.75 10.86
C VAL A 79 8.04 -1.84 9.85
N GLY A 80 6.86 -2.41 9.99
CA GLY A 80 6.26 -3.28 8.97
C GLY A 80 5.35 -2.49 8.01
N VAL A 81 5.43 -2.80 6.71
CA VAL A 81 4.58 -2.22 5.67
C VAL A 81 3.89 -3.35 4.92
N VAL A 82 2.61 -3.58 5.23
CA VAL A 82 1.83 -4.71 4.70
C VAL A 82 0.38 -4.29 4.40
N ALA A 83 -0.37 -5.18 3.76
CA ALA A 83 -1.81 -5.00 3.57
C ALA A 83 -2.56 -5.07 4.92
N PRO A 84 -3.68 -4.34 5.09
CA PRO A 84 -4.46 -4.31 6.34
C PRO A 84 -4.85 -5.70 6.87
N ALA A 85 -5.32 -6.58 5.99
CA ALA A 85 -5.77 -7.93 6.37
C ALA A 85 -4.71 -8.76 7.12
N ASN A 86 -3.41 -8.51 6.87
CA ASN A 86 -2.33 -9.25 7.54
C ASN A 86 -2.19 -8.92 9.03
N VAL A 87 -2.77 -7.82 9.49
CA VAL A 87 -2.51 -7.31 10.84
C VAL A 87 -3.77 -7.14 11.70
N ILE A 88 -4.96 -7.36 11.14
CA ILE A 88 -6.23 -7.25 11.90
C ILE A 88 -6.21 -8.07 13.21
N PRO A 89 -5.84 -9.36 13.21
CA PRO A 89 -5.82 -10.14 14.44
C PRO A 89 -4.80 -9.62 15.46
N LEU A 90 -3.67 -9.12 15.00
CA LEU A 90 -2.61 -8.60 15.88
C LEU A 90 -2.97 -7.24 16.46
N LEU A 91 -3.68 -6.40 15.68
CA LEU A 91 -4.21 -5.13 16.17
C LEU A 91 -5.26 -5.37 17.25
N ALA A 92 -6.20 -6.28 17.01
CA ALA A 92 -7.24 -6.66 17.98
C ALA A 92 -6.64 -7.24 19.26
N ALA A 93 -5.54 -7.99 19.17
CA ALA A 93 -4.81 -8.54 20.31
C ALA A 93 -3.85 -7.54 20.99
N GLY A 94 -3.79 -6.27 20.53
CA GLY A 94 -2.88 -5.25 21.07
C GLY A 94 -1.39 -5.52 20.85
N LYS A 95 -1.05 -6.48 19.98
CA LYS A 95 0.34 -6.88 19.70
C LYS A 95 1.08 -5.98 18.71
N ILE A 96 0.39 -5.04 18.11
CA ILE A 96 0.97 -4.02 17.24
C ILE A 96 0.34 -2.66 17.50
N ARG A 97 1.02 -1.61 17.08
CA ARG A 97 0.47 -0.26 16.95
C ARG A 97 0.58 0.19 15.51
N VAL A 98 -0.54 0.59 14.93
CA VAL A 98 -0.57 1.12 13.57
C VAL A 98 -0.17 2.59 13.60
N LEU A 99 0.86 2.95 12.84
CA LEU A 99 1.35 4.32 12.70
C LEU A 99 0.47 5.16 11.77
N GLY A 100 -0.10 4.52 10.74
CA GLY A 100 -0.98 5.17 9.79
C GLY A 100 -1.25 4.35 8.54
N VAL A 101 -2.24 4.78 7.77
CA VAL A 101 -2.58 4.20 6.47
C VAL A 101 -2.18 5.15 5.35
N ALA A 102 -1.56 4.61 4.29
CA ALA A 102 -1.18 5.35 3.08
C ALA A 102 -2.36 5.39 2.09
N ALA A 103 -3.51 5.84 2.54
CA ALA A 103 -4.75 5.90 1.76
C ALA A 103 -5.30 7.33 1.72
N PRO A 104 -6.17 7.67 0.74
CA PRO A 104 -6.80 8.99 0.65
C PRO A 104 -7.65 9.34 1.87
N GLN A 105 -8.29 8.33 2.45
CA GLN A 105 -9.19 8.43 3.61
C GLN A 105 -8.88 7.31 4.61
N ARG A 106 -9.34 7.47 5.86
CA ARG A 106 -9.29 6.40 6.86
C ARG A 106 -10.04 5.16 6.34
N GLN A 107 -9.54 4.01 6.70
CA GLN A 107 -10.20 2.74 6.40
C GLN A 107 -11.29 2.46 7.44
N GLY A 108 -12.28 1.67 7.07
CA GLY A 108 -13.35 1.24 7.97
C GLY A 108 -12.94 0.11 8.92
N GLY A 109 -13.91 -0.42 9.65
CA GLY A 109 -13.74 -1.58 10.54
C GLY A 109 -12.68 -1.34 11.61
N ALA A 110 -11.79 -2.30 11.79
CA ALA A 110 -10.72 -2.27 12.80
C ALA A 110 -9.76 -1.07 12.67
N PHE A 111 -9.78 -0.36 11.53
CA PHE A 111 -8.88 0.77 11.27
C PHE A 111 -9.57 2.13 11.28
N ALA A 112 -10.84 2.22 11.65
CA ALA A 112 -11.62 3.48 11.64
C ALA A 112 -10.99 4.61 12.47
N THR A 113 -10.29 4.27 13.54
CA THR A 113 -9.59 5.22 14.40
C THR A 113 -8.16 5.52 13.96
N VAL A 114 -7.63 4.74 13.02
CA VAL A 114 -6.26 4.90 12.54
C VAL A 114 -6.17 6.06 11.56
N PRO A 115 -5.35 7.09 11.83
CA PRO A 115 -5.21 8.21 10.92
C PRO A 115 -4.50 7.81 9.62
N THR A 116 -4.77 8.53 8.55
CA THR A 116 -3.95 8.47 7.34
C THR A 116 -2.59 9.12 7.59
N LEU A 117 -1.60 8.81 6.75
CA LEU A 117 -0.30 9.50 6.81
C LEU A 117 -0.49 11.00 6.53
N ARG A 118 -1.40 11.34 5.62
CA ARG A 118 -1.69 12.73 5.25
C ARG A 118 -2.30 13.54 6.40
N GLU A 119 -3.21 12.96 7.19
CA GLU A 119 -3.75 13.61 8.40
C GLU A 119 -2.67 13.92 9.44
N GLN A 120 -1.56 13.19 9.41
CA GLN A 120 -0.39 13.41 10.27
C GLN A 120 0.67 14.33 9.64
N GLY A 121 0.36 14.97 8.48
CA GLY A 121 1.27 15.88 7.79
C GLY A 121 2.31 15.20 6.90
N VAL A 122 2.21 13.87 6.71
CA VAL A 122 3.12 13.10 5.85
C VAL A 122 2.43 12.82 4.52
N ASN A 123 2.82 13.51 3.45
CA ASN A 123 2.21 13.39 2.13
C ASN A 123 2.72 12.14 1.38
N ALA A 124 2.46 10.97 1.95
CA ALA A 124 2.75 9.67 1.38
C ALA A 124 1.45 8.89 1.21
N MET A 125 0.93 8.84 0.00
CA MET A 125 -0.34 8.19 -0.32
C MET A 125 -0.17 7.34 -1.57
N TYR A 126 -0.58 6.08 -1.46
CA TYR A 126 -0.63 5.17 -2.58
C TYR A 126 -1.93 4.37 -2.56
N PHE A 127 -2.65 4.39 -3.67
CA PHE A 127 -3.89 3.65 -3.83
C PHE A 127 -3.60 2.29 -4.47
N SER A 128 -3.52 1.25 -3.63
CA SER A 128 -3.36 -0.13 -4.12
C SER A 128 -4.71 -0.64 -4.61
N TRP A 129 -4.85 -0.78 -5.91
CA TRP A 129 -6.06 -1.29 -6.55
C TRP A 129 -5.94 -2.77 -6.94
N ARG A 130 -7.06 -3.39 -7.23
CA ARG A 130 -7.19 -4.71 -7.84
C ARG A 130 -8.15 -4.63 -8.99
N GLY A 131 -7.88 -5.38 -10.05
CA GLY A 131 -8.73 -5.38 -11.24
C GLY A 131 -8.67 -6.71 -11.98
N PHE A 132 -9.55 -6.85 -12.96
CA PHE A 132 -9.58 -7.98 -13.88
C PHE A 132 -9.07 -7.53 -15.23
N MET A 133 -8.30 -8.37 -15.88
CA MET A 133 -7.81 -8.17 -17.24
C MET A 133 -8.32 -9.28 -18.14
N GLY A 134 -8.82 -8.91 -19.30
CA GLY A 134 -9.21 -9.86 -20.34
C GLY A 134 -8.13 -10.03 -21.40
N PRO A 135 -8.24 -11.04 -22.27
CA PRO A 135 -7.35 -11.24 -23.41
C PRO A 135 -7.46 -10.07 -24.41
N LYS A 136 -6.41 -9.87 -25.17
CA LYS A 136 -6.42 -8.90 -26.28
C LYS A 136 -7.46 -9.30 -27.33
N GLY A 137 -8.17 -8.30 -27.88
CA GLY A 137 -9.12 -8.51 -28.96
C GLY A 137 -10.57 -8.81 -28.52
N LEU A 138 -10.93 -8.52 -27.28
CA LEU A 138 -12.33 -8.56 -26.86
C LEU A 138 -13.17 -7.62 -27.73
N THR A 139 -14.32 -8.11 -28.19
CA THR A 139 -15.28 -7.30 -28.94
C THR A 139 -15.98 -6.27 -28.03
N PRO A 140 -16.53 -5.17 -28.58
CA PRO A 140 -17.29 -4.21 -27.79
C PRO A 140 -18.45 -4.84 -27.00
N ALA A 141 -19.11 -5.86 -27.55
CA ALA A 141 -20.19 -6.59 -26.88
C ALA A 141 -19.68 -7.38 -25.65
N GLN A 142 -18.52 -8.00 -25.76
CA GLN A 142 -17.87 -8.72 -24.65
C GLN A 142 -17.44 -7.75 -23.54
N LEU A 143 -16.83 -6.61 -23.90
CA LEU A 143 -16.47 -5.57 -22.93
C LEU A 143 -17.70 -5.04 -22.20
N ALA A 144 -18.78 -4.73 -22.94
CA ALA A 144 -20.02 -4.26 -22.35
C ALA A 144 -20.68 -5.31 -21.45
N PHE A 145 -20.56 -6.59 -21.76
CA PHE A 145 -21.02 -7.68 -20.89
C PHE A 145 -20.27 -7.66 -19.55
N TRP A 146 -18.95 -7.63 -19.57
CA TRP A 146 -18.14 -7.63 -18.37
C TRP A 146 -18.32 -6.36 -17.54
N ASP A 147 -18.37 -5.19 -18.16
CA ASP A 147 -18.65 -3.92 -17.49
C ASP A 147 -19.98 -3.97 -16.71
N ARG A 148 -21.05 -4.51 -17.34
CA ARG A 148 -22.34 -4.68 -16.66
C ARG A 148 -22.26 -5.71 -15.53
N SER A 149 -21.59 -6.84 -15.76
CA SER A 149 -21.47 -7.91 -14.76
C SER A 149 -20.73 -7.42 -13.51
N PHE A 150 -19.63 -6.71 -13.66
CA PHE A 150 -18.90 -6.14 -12.52
C PHE A 150 -19.67 -4.99 -11.85
N ALA A 151 -20.38 -4.16 -12.61
CA ALA A 151 -21.23 -3.12 -12.06
C ALA A 151 -22.41 -3.69 -11.23
N GLN A 152 -22.88 -4.90 -11.53
CA GLN A 152 -23.86 -5.62 -10.72
C GLN A 152 -23.20 -6.28 -9.51
N LEU A 153 -22.03 -6.92 -9.69
CA LEU A 153 -21.29 -7.59 -8.62
C LEU A 153 -21.01 -6.65 -7.44
N VAL A 154 -20.53 -5.44 -7.72
CA VAL A 154 -20.19 -4.49 -6.65
C VAL A 154 -21.40 -4.00 -5.85
N LYS A 155 -22.62 -4.26 -6.31
CA LYS A 155 -23.86 -3.96 -5.58
C LYS A 155 -24.35 -5.13 -4.72
N ALA A 156 -23.81 -6.33 -4.93
CA ALA A 156 -24.21 -7.53 -4.22
C ALA A 156 -23.85 -7.44 -2.72
N PRO A 157 -24.73 -7.90 -1.82
CA PRO A 157 -24.48 -7.91 -0.38
C PRO A 157 -23.21 -8.70 -0.01
N GLU A 158 -22.96 -9.81 -0.69
CA GLU A 158 -21.79 -10.68 -0.48
C GLU A 158 -20.49 -9.95 -0.81
N TRP A 159 -20.48 -9.15 -1.88
CA TRP A 159 -19.34 -8.30 -2.22
C TRP A 159 -19.03 -7.27 -1.12
N LYS A 160 -20.08 -6.63 -0.60
CA LYS A 160 -19.92 -5.64 0.48
C LYS A 160 -19.38 -6.27 1.76
N GLN A 161 -19.82 -7.48 2.09
CA GLN A 161 -19.28 -8.25 3.21
C GLN A 161 -17.79 -8.58 2.99
N ASP A 162 -17.40 -8.96 1.76
CA ASP A 162 -16.00 -9.20 1.43
C ASP A 162 -15.14 -7.94 1.51
N VAL A 163 -15.64 -6.81 1.03
CA VAL A 163 -14.99 -5.50 1.15
C VAL A 163 -14.73 -5.15 2.61
N GLU A 164 -15.75 -5.30 3.46
CA GLU A 164 -15.64 -5.02 4.90
C GLU A 164 -14.67 -5.98 5.60
N ARG A 165 -14.80 -7.28 5.37
CA ARG A 165 -13.95 -8.32 5.97
C ARG A 165 -12.46 -8.12 5.65
N ASN A 166 -12.15 -7.66 4.43
CA ASN A 166 -10.78 -7.42 4.00
C ASN A 166 -10.28 -5.99 4.27
N ALA A 167 -11.10 -5.14 4.87
CA ALA A 167 -10.83 -3.72 5.06
C ALA A 167 -10.41 -3.03 3.74
N TRP A 168 -11.12 -3.35 2.65
CA TRP A 168 -10.94 -2.69 1.36
C TRP A 168 -11.77 -1.42 1.28
N SER A 169 -11.36 -0.50 0.42
CA SER A 169 -12.18 0.64 0.02
C SER A 169 -12.90 0.29 -1.29
N GLU A 170 -14.20 0.50 -1.33
CA GLU A 170 -14.98 0.23 -2.54
C GLU A 170 -14.71 1.31 -3.58
N VAL A 171 -14.12 0.90 -4.71
CA VAL A 171 -13.93 1.74 -5.89
C VAL A 171 -14.21 0.87 -7.12
N PHE A 172 -15.24 1.22 -7.87
CA PHE A 172 -15.54 0.58 -9.13
C PHE A 172 -15.14 1.48 -10.30
N MET A 173 -14.43 0.89 -11.26
CA MET A 173 -14.10 1.51 -12.54
C MET A 173 -14.52 0.55 -13.66
N ASN A 174 -15.26 1.05 -14.65
CA ASN A 174 -15.51 0.30 -15.89
C ASN A 174 -14.25 0.19 -16.74
N SER A 175 -14.29 -0.57 -17.84
CA SER A 175 -13.16 -0.80 -18.72
C SER A 175 -12.49 0.49 -19.20
N ALA A 176 -13.24 1.47 -19.66
CA ALA A 176 -12.72 2.74 -20.16
C ALA A 176 -12.08 3.61 -19.04
N GLN A 177 -12.67 3.61 -17.86
CA GLN A 177 -12.10 4.29 -16.69
C GLN A 177 -10.81 3.61 -16.23
N THR A 178 -10.78 2.28 -16.25
CA THR A 178 -9.61 1.48 -15.89
C THR A 178 -8.43 1.76 -16.81
N VAL A 179 -8.65 1.83 -18.13
CA VAL A 179 -7.58 2.17 -19.09
C VAL A 179 -6.95 3.53 -18.76
N ARG A 180 -7.77 4.57 -18.59
CA ARG A 180 -7.26 5.91 -18.24
C ARG A 180 -6.51 5.94 -16.90
N HIS A 181 -7.01 5.17 -15.91
CA HIS A 181 -6.34 5.03 -14.62
C HIS A 181 -4.96 4.38 -14.78
N LEU A 182 -4.87 3.30 -15.55
CA LEU A 182 -3.62 2.57 -15.80
C LEU A 182 -2.59 3.42 -16.53
N GLU A 183 -3.01 4.20 -17.53
CA GLU A 183 -2.13 5.14 -18.25
C GLU A 183 -1.51 6.14 -17.27
N HIS A 184 -2.33 6.80 -16.48
CA HIS A 184 -1.85 7.78 -15.49
C HIS A 184 -0.96 7.14 -14.42
N GLU A 185 -1.32 5.95 -13.93
CA GLU A 185 -0.57 5.25 -12.89
C GLU A 185 0.78 4.73 -13.42
N THR A 186 0.82 4.28 -14.67
CA THR A 186 2.07 3.82 -15.31
C THR A 186 3.12 4.93 -15.28
N ASP A 187 2.76 6.14 -15.70
CA ASP A 187 3.67 7.28 -15.71
C ASP A 187 4.17 7.65 -14.30
N THR A 188 3.26 7.62 -13.35
CA THR A 188 3.56 7.94 -11.94
C THR A 188 4.50 6.90 -11.34
N LEU A 189 4.19 5.60 -11.55
CA LEU A 189 5.00 4.50 -11.03
C LEU A 189 6.37 4.42 -11.69
N GLN A 190 6.48 4.64 -13.00
CA GLN A 190 7.77 4.65 -13.69
C GLN A 190 8.73 5.68 -13.09
N LYS A 191 8.24 6.91 -12.85
CA LYS A 191 9.02 7.95 -12.20
C LYS A 191 9.47 7.53 -10.80
N LEU A 192 8.54 7.05 -9.99
CA LEU A 192 8.82 6.67 -8.61
C LEU A 192 9.74 5.46 -8.52
N LEU A 193 9.54 4.43 -9.35
CA LEU A 193 10.41 3.25 -9.38
C LEU A 193 11.82 3.60 -9.85
N THR A 194 11.96 4.54 -10.79
CA THR A 194 13.27 5.07 -11.20
C THR A 194 13.98 5.76 -10.04
N GLU A 195 13.27 6.58 -9.28
CA GLU A 195 13.80 7.24 -8.09
C GLU A 195 14.21 6.25 -6.98
N LEU A 196 13.48 5.13 -6.86
CA LEU A 196 13.81 4.03 -5.95
C LEU A 196 14.98 3.15 -6.44
N GLY A 197 15.47 3.37 -7.67
CA GLY A 197 16.51 2.55 -8.28
C GLY A 197 16.06 1.12 -8.60
N VAL A 198 14.76 0.88 -8.78
CA VAL A 198 14.17 -0.42 -9.09
C VAL A 198 13.50 -0.50 -10.46
N ALA A 199 13.46 0.58 -11.21
CA ALA A 199 12.89 0.60 -12.55
C ALA A 199 13.75 -0.27 -13.49
N VAL A 200 13.16 -1.33 -14.02
CA VAL A 200 13.72 -2.04 -15.16
C VAL A 200 13.52 -1.16 -16.39
N ARG A 201 14.58 -0.83 -17.11
CA ARG A 201 14.44 -0.17 -18.42
C ARG A 201 13.55 -1.08 -19.27
N GLY A 202 12.38 -0.60 -19.65
CA GLY A 202 11.50 -1.31 -20.55
C GLY A 202 12.26 -1.65 -21.82
N THR A 203 12.34 -2.91 -22.16
CA THR A 203 12.67 -3.33 -23.50
C THR A 203 11.54 -2.84 -24.38
N SER A 204 11.76 -1.71 -25.07
CA SER A 204 10.92 -1.30 -26.19
C SER A 204 11.00 -2.42 -27.24
N THR A 205 9.95 -3.21 -27.35
CA THR A 205 9.71 -4.11 -28.48
C THR A 205 8.63 -3.51 -29.36
#